data_502e34b028c95492dd7e7ea2bd9cb17e
#
_entry.id   502e34b028c95492dd7e7ea2bd9cb17e
#
_cell.length_a   1.000
_cell.length_b   1.000
_cell.length_c   1.000
_cell.angle_alpha   90.00
_cell.angle_beta   90.00
_cell.angle_gamma   90.00
#
_symmetry.space_group_name_H-M   'P 1'
#
loop_
_entity.id
_entity.type
_entity.pdbx_description
1 polymer ?
#
loop_
_entity_poly.entity_id
_entity_poly.type
_entity_poly.pdbx_seq_one_letter_code
_entity_poly.pdbx_strand_id
1 'polypeptide(L)'
;KTFIKEKGYSPTIREICRIANIKSTASVHGHIKRLKDECHITTGIDMPRSIALTKKEKSVKFVVNTIALMCTEDKEYILLQENKKQHANESIFELPGGVIRESESVYGYLRRKLKANGFEVTKIFGEDKCNELSYEEEVLTVFKPFCVSQSFNYNNSIISSTILCEVDSANVKNDSNKYDFKWVCTDDLRAMLVDHQ
;
A
#
# COMPACT_ATOMS: atom_id res chain seq x y z
N LYS A 1 -29.99 -5.35 5.93
CA LYS A 1 -30.03 -3.89 5.71
C LYS A 1 -31.43 -3.42 5.28
N THR A 2 -32.07 -4.10 4.35
CA THR A 2 -33.40 -3.76 3.80
C THR A 2 -34.46 -3.69 4.90
N PHE A 3 -34.58 -4.72 5.75
CA PHE A 3 -35.55 -4.78 6.84
C PHE A 3 -35.47 -3.57 7.80
N ILE A 4 -34.27 -3.19 8.23
CA ILE A 4 -34.07 -2.04 9.14
C ILE A 4 -34.46 -0.72 8.45
N LYS A 5 -34.15 -0.60 7.14
CA LYS A 5 -34.56 0.60 6.37
C LYS A 5 -36.08 0.73 6.24
N GLU A 6 -36.78 -0.38 6.04
CA GLU A 6 -38.25 -0.41 5.82
C GLU A 6 -39.04 -0.31 7.12
N LYS A 7 -38.57 -0.97 8.18
CA LYS A 7 -39.30 -1.08 9.45
C LYS A 7 -38.84 -0.10 10.52
N GLY A 8 -37.67 0.53 10.38
CA GLY A 8 -37.13 1.46 11.35
C GLY A 8 -36.53 0.83 12.62
N TYR A 9 -36.59 -0.50 12.74
CA TYR A 9 -36.03 -1.24 13.90
C TYR A 9 -35.36 -2.53 13.47
N SER A 10 -34.59 -3.10 14.40
CA SER A 10 -33.79 -4.30 14.18
C SER A 10 -34.68 -5.57 14.20
N PRO A 11 -34.42 -6.57 13.33
CA PRO A 11 -35.15 -7.83 13.34
C PRO A 11 -34.77 -8.69 14.55
N THR A 12 -35.72 -9.49 15.00
CA THR A 12 -35.48 -10.59 15.94
C THR A 12 -34.84 -11.80 15.23
N ILE A 13 -34.29 -12.74 16.00
CA ILE A 13 -33.73 -14.00 15.45
C ILE A 13 -34.77 -14.76 14.61
N ARG A 14 -36.03 -14.83 15.11
CA ARG A 14 -37.10 -15.52 14.39
C ARG A 14 -37.49 -14.82 13.08
N GLU A 15 -37.48 -13.48 13.07
CA GLU A 15 -37.71 -12.69 11.85
C GLU A 15 -36.55 -12.90 10.85
N ILE A 16 -35.29 -12.98 11.32
CA ILE A 16 -34.14 -13.30 10.47
C ILE A 16 -34.28 -14.70 9.86
N CYS A 17 -34.65 -15.71 10.66
CA CYS A 17 -34.93 -17.06 10.16
C CYS A 17 -35.93 -17.04 8.99
N ARG A 18 -37.03 -16.32 9.17
CA ARG A 18 -38.10 -16.22 8.16
C ARG A 18 -37.61 -15.51 6.90
N ILE A 19 -36.97 -14.36 7.04
CA ILE A 19 -36.47 -13.54 5.91
C ILE A 19 -35.37 -14.25 5.13
N ALA A 20 -34.44 -14.92 5.82
CA ALA A 20 -33.32 -15.63 5.21
C ALA A 20 -33.67 -17.08 4.82
N ASN A 21 -34.89 -17.54 5.05
CA ASN A 21 -35.37 -18.91 4.84
C ASN A 21 -34.48 -19.96 5.55
N ILE A 22 -34.01 -19.65 6.76
CA ILE A 22 -33.17 -20.54 7.59
C ILE A 22 -34.08 -21.22 8.62
N LYS A 23 -34.13 -22.54 8.60
CA LYS A 23 -35.01 -23.32 9.50
C LYS A 23 -34.53 -23.36 10.95
N SER A 24 -33.21 -23.20 11.19
CA SER A 24 -32.61 -23.35 12.52
C SER A 24 -32.22 -22.00 13.11
N THR A 25 -32.72 -21.68 14.30
CA THR A 25 -32.28 -20.49 15.07
C THR A 25 -30.82 -20.60 15.49
N ALA A 26 -30.30 -21.81 15.75
CA ALA A 26 -28.89 -22.04 16.06
C ALA A 26 -27.97 -21.65 14.90
N SER A 27 -28.37 -21.94 13.66
CA SER A 27 -27.62 -21.50 12.48
C SER A 27 -27.60 -19.97 12.36
N VAL A 28 -28.72 -19.30 12.64
CA VAL A 28 -28.77 -17.84 12.65
C VAL A 28 -27.87 -17.25 13.72
N HIS A 29 -27.85 -17.84 14.93
CA HIS A 29 -26.92 -17.41 15.97
C HIS A 29 -25.45 -17.56 15.55
N GLY A 30 -25.11 -18.67 14.88
CA GLY A 30 -23.76 -18.86 14.32
C GLY A 30 -23.37 -17.78 13.31
N HIS A 31 -24.28 -17.45 12.40
CA HIS A 31 -24.05 -16.36 11.42
C HIS A 31 -23.94 -14.98 12.08
N ILE A 32 -24.77 -14.69 13.10
CA ILE A 32 -24.71 -13.44 13.86
C ILE A 32 -23.39 -13.34 14.62
N LYS A 33 -22.94 -14.43 15.27
CA LYS A 33 -21.65 -14.46 15.94
C LYS A 33 -20.51 -14.12 14.96
N ARG A 34 -20.48 -14.77 13.80
CA ARG A 34 -19.47 -14.50 12.78
C ARG A 34 -19.49 -13.05 12.29
N LEU A 35 -20.68 -12.50 12.00
CA LEU A 35 -20.82 -11.11 11.59
C LEU A 35 -20.41 -10.11 12.68
N LYS A 36 -20.57 -10.49 13.96
CA LYS A 36 -20.08 -9.71 15.10
C LYS A 36 -18.55 -9.78 15.20
N ASP A 37 -17.98 -10.97 15.08
CA ASP A 37 -16.52 -11.19 15.11
C ASP A 37 -15.84 -10.46 13.95
N GLU A 38 -16.49 -10.40 12.78
CA GLU A 38 -16.06 -9.64 11.60
C GLU A 38 -16.38 -8.12 11.70
N CYS A 39 -16.87 -7.65 12.85
CA CYS A 39 -17.24 -6.24 13.09
C CYS A 39 -18.27 -5.66 12.09
N HIS A 40 -19.14 -6.47 11.51
CA HIS A 40 -20.21 -6.01 10.62
C HIS A 40 -21.46 -5.55 11.37
N ILE A 41 -21.67 -6.09 12.57
CA ILE A 41 -22.81 -5.79 13.45
C ILE A 41 -22.37 -5.72 14.90
N THR A 42 -23.12 -4.97 15.71
CA THR A 42 -23.06 -5.02 17.16
C THR A 42 -24.37 -5.59 17.69
N THR A 43 -24.32 -6.25 18.85
CA THR A 43 -25.52 -6.77 19.53
C THR A 43 -25.46 -6.38 20.99
N GLY A 44 -26.58 -5.93 21.57
CA GLY A 44 -26.69 -5.77 23.03
C GLY A 44 -26.68 -7.12 23.71
N ILE A 45 -26.25 -7.17 24.96
CA ILE A 45 -26.28 -8.38 25.79
C ILE A 45 -27.74 -8.62 26.21
N ASP A 46 -28.27 -9.79 25.85
CA ASP A 46 -29.63 -10.28 26.20
C ASP A 46 -30.80 -9.33 25.86
N MET A 47 -30.62 -8.41 24.92
CA MET A 47 -31.66 -7.50 24.47
C MET A 47 -32.24 -7.94 23.12
N PRO A 48 -33.57 -8.20 23.02
CA PRO A 48 -34.18 -8.44 21.73
C PRO A 48 -34.14 -7.19 20.87
N ARG A 49 -34.01 -7.35 19.55
CA ARG A 49 -33.91 -6.26 18.56
C ARG A 49 -32.69 -5.34 18.74
N SER A 50 -31.60 -5.84 19.32
CA SER A 50 -30.39 -5.09 19.61
C SER A 50 -29.33 -5.16 18.49
N ILE A 51 -29.62 -5.83 17.39
CA ILE A 51 -28.67 -5.94 16.26
C ILE A 51 -28.56 -4.58 15.57
N ALA A 52 -27.46 -3.89 15.74
CA ALA A 52 -27.15 -2.67 15.00
C ALA A 52 -26.09 -2.95 13.93
N LEU A 53 -26.29 -2.34 12.77
CA LEU A 53 -25.24 -2.37 11.74
C LEU A 53 -24.08 -1.50 12.27
N THR A 54 -22.94 -2.10 12.40
CA THR A 54 -21.72 -1.30 12.63
C THR A 54 -21.55 -0.42 11.40
N LYS A 55 -21.56 0.89 11.57
CA LYS A 55 -20.94 1.76 10.59
C LYS A 55 -19.47 1.36 10.62
N LYS A 56 -19.04 0.44 9.76
CA LYS A 56 -17.65 0.35 9.43
C LYS A 56 -17.35 1.72 8.83
N GLU A 57 -16.84 2.62 9.62
CA GLU A 57 -15.91 3.58 9.06
C GLU A 57 -14.88 2.66 8.42
N LYS A 58 -14.86 2.66 7.09
CA LYS A 58 -13.77 2.02 6.37
C LYS A 58 -12.54 2.73 6.90
N SER A 59 -11.86 2.12 7.84
CA SER A 59 -10.53 2.59 8.22
C SER A 59 -9.72 2.44 6.95
N VAL A 60 -9.64 3.51 6.19
CA VAL A 60 -8.79 3.58 5.02
C VAL A 60 -7.39 3.37 5.58
N LYS A 61 -6.81 2.23 5.30
CA LYS A 61 -5.43 1.98 5.69
C LYS A 61 -4.56 2.86 4.82
N PHE A 62 -3.93 3.84 5.44
CA PHE A 62 -2.88 4.60 4.80
C PHE A 62 -1.61 3.77 4.82
N VAL A 63 -1.03 3.59 3.66
CA VAL A 63 0.25 2.94 3.46
C VAL A 63 1.22 3.99 2.95
N VAL A 64 2.36 4.13 3.63
CA VAL A 64 3.44 5.01 3.18
C VAL A 64 4.44 4.16 2.40
N ASN A 65 4.67 4.57 1.16
CA ASN A 65 5.59 3.90 0.24
C ASN A 65 6.73 4.85 -0.13
N THR A 66 7.92 4.30 -0.33
CA THR A 66 9.07 5.05 -0.85
C THR A 66 9.61 4.36 -2.09
N ILE A 67 9.81 5.15 -3.12
CA ILE A 67 10.24 4.71 -4.44
C ILE A 67 11.57 5.38 -4.76
N ALA A 68 12.53 4.62 -5.27
CA ALA A 68 13.78 5.16 -5.78
C ALA A 68 13.68 5.42 -7.28
N LEU A 69 13.82 6.66 -7.69
CA LEU A 69 14.08 7.02 -9.07
C LEU A 69 15.60 7.00 -9.25
N MET A 70 16.12 5.87 -9.73
CA MET A 70 17.55 5.69 -9.92
C MET A 70 17.96 6.11 -11.33
N CYS A 71 18.96 6.97 -11.42
CA CYS A 71 19.50 7.46 -12.69
C CYS A 71 21.02 7.33 -12.74
N THR A 72 21.57 7.38 -13.94
CA THR A 72 23.00 7.58 -14.18
C THR A 72 23.41 9.00 -13.79
N GLU A 73 24.73 9.24 -13.64
CA GLU A 73 25.27 10.57 -13.28
C GLU A 73 24.90 11.64 -14.30
N ASP A 74 24.94 11.31 -15.60
CA ASP A 74 24.48 12.15 -16.70
C ASP A 74 22.96 12.32 -16.82
N LYS A 75 22.18 11.48 -16.08
CA LYS A 75 20.70 11.42 -16.07
C LYS A 75 20.09 11.02 -17.42
N GLU A 76 20.86 10.41 -18.29
CA GLU A 76 20.36 9.92 -19.58
C GLU A 76 19.59 8.61 -19.46
N TYR A 77 19.87 7.82 -18.40
CA TYR A 77 19.24 6.52 -18.18
C TYR A 77 18.57 6.44 -16.80
N ILE A 78 17.44 5.74 -16.77
CA ILE A 78 16.69 5.41 -15.56
C ILE A 78 16.66 3.90 -15.41
N LEU A 79 16.82 3.42 -14.17
CA LEU A 79 16.74 2.01 -13.85
C LEU A 79 15.31 1.60 -13.52
N LEU A 80 14.80 0.65 -14.27
CA LEU A 80 13.50 0.02 -14.03
C LEU A 80 13.70 -1.41 -13.56
N GLN A 81 12.79 -1.89 -12.72
CA GLN A 81 12.68 -3.30 -12.34
C GLN A 81 11.53 -3.95 -13.08
N GLU A 82 11.77 -5.14 -13.65
CA GLU A 82 10.75 -5.97 -14.27
C GLU A 82 10.15 -6.92 -13.23
N ASN A 83 8.83 -6.89 -13.10
CA ASN A 83 8.11 -7.78 -12.20
C ASN A 83 7.69 -9.05 -12.93
N LYS A 84 8.42 -10.14 -12.73
CA LYS A 84 8.22 -11.43 -13.40
C LYS A 84 6.97 -12.20 -12.97
N LYS A 85 6.28 -11.79 -11.91
CA LYS A 85 5.28 -12.65 -11.23
C LYS A 85 3.83 -12.35 -11.58
N GLN A 86 3.50 -11.23 -12.23
CA GLN A 86 2.10 -10.82 -12.28
C GLN A 86 1.31 -11.19 -13.52
N HIS A 87 1.92 -11.34 -14.70
CA HIS A 87 1.16 -11.75 -15.90
C HIS A 87 2.05 -12.52 -16.87
N ALA A 88 1.56 -13.67 -17.31
CA ALA A 88 2.32 -14.60 -18.17
C ALA A 88 2.68 -14.05 -19.57
N ASN A 89 2.15 -12.90 -19.98
CA ASN A 89 2.32 -12.36 -21.35
C ASN A 89 2.68 -10.87 -21.43
N GLU A 90 2.77 -10.14 -20.30
CA GLU A 90 3.14 -8.72 -20.32
C GLU A 90 4.17 -8.44 -19.22
N SER A 91 5.31 -7.87 -19.63
CA SER A 91 6.34 -7.39 -18.70
C SER A 91 5.88 -6.06 -18.09
N ILE A 92 5.69 -6.03 -16.77
CA ILE A 92 5.40 -4.79 -16.05
C ILE A 92 6.70 -4.24 -15.49
N PHE A 93 7.03 -3.02 -15.92
CA PHE A 93 8.17 -2.28 -15.41
C PHE A 93 7.72 -1.30 -14.34
N GLU A 94 8.45 -1.25 -13.25
CA GLU A 94 8.18 -0.36 -12.13
C GLU A 94 9.49 0.23 -11.57
N LEU A 95 9.39 1.32 -10.82
CA LEU A 95 10.53 1.86 -10.09
C LEU A 95 10.77 1.03 -8.81
N PRO A 96 12.02 0.75 -8.45
CA PRO A 96 12.33 0.04 -7.22
C PRO A 96 11.84 0.79 -5.99
N GLY A 97 11.21 0.08 -5.06
CA GLY A 97 10.68 0.70 -3.85
C GLY A 97 9.92 -0.27 -2.97
N GLY A 98 9.05 0.28 -2.13
CA GLY A 98 8.13 -0.47 -1.30
C GLY A 98 7.74 0.27 -0.03
N VAL A 99 7.00 -0.43 0.82
CA VAL A 99 6.43 0.11 2.06
C VAL A 99 7.53 0.31 3.11
N ILE A 100 7.57 1.49 3.71
CA ILE A 100 8.44 1.80 4.84
C ILE A 100 7.93 1.05 6.07
N ARG A 101 8.85 0.49 6.85
CA ARG A 101 8.53 -0.13 8.15
C ARG A 101 8.34 0.94 9.22
N GLU A 102 7.59 0.57 10.26
CA GLU A 102 7.51 1.40 11.46
C GLU A 102 8.93 1.69 12.00
N SER A 103 9.15 2.91 12.43
CA SER A 103 10.44 3.37 12.99
C SER A 103 11.63 3.36 12.03
N GLU A 104 11.40 3.37 10.72
CA GLU A 104 12.46 3.45 9.71
C GLU A 104 12.37 4.78 8.95
N SER A 105 13.50 5.50 8.83
CA SER A 105 13.53 6.75 8.04
C SER A 105 13.50 6.44 6.54
N VAL A 106 13.00 7.41 5.74
CA VAL A 106 12.92 7.30 4.27
C VAL A 106 14.28 6.94 3.66
N TYR A 107 15.33 7.64 4.06
CA TYR A 107 16.68 7.43 3.52
C TYR A 107 17.29 6.11 4.02
N GLY A 108 17.06 5.76 5.28
CA GLY A 108 17.49 4.47 5.86
C GLY A 108 16.85 3.30 5.11
N TYR A 109 15.54 3.39 4.84
CA TYR A 109 14.83 2.39 4.04
C TYR A 109 15.46 2.24 2.64
N LEU A 110 15.68 3.36 1.93
CA LEU A 110 16.23 3.34 0.57
C LEU A 110 17.62 2.71 0.54
N ARG A 111 18.53 3.14 1.41
CA ARG A 111 19.88 2.57 1.49
C ARG A 111 19.85 1.07 1.74
N ARG A 112 19.07 0.62 2.70
CA ARG A 112 18.91 -0.80 3.01
C ARG A 112 18.30 -1.57 1.84
N LYS A 113 17.25 -1.03 1.21
CA LYS A 113 16.53 -1.69 0.12
C LYS A 113 17.38 -1.80 -1.13
N LEU A 114 18.05 -0.72 -1.51
CA LEU A 114 18.89 -0.68 -2.70
C LEU A 114 20.13 -1.56 -2.52
N LYS A 115 20.78 -1.50 -1.37
CA LYS A 115 21.90 -2.39 -1.02
C LYS A 115 21.50 -3.88 -1.06
N ALA A 116 20.31 -4.23 -0.58
CA ALA A 116 19.79 -5.60 -0.63
C ALA A 116 19.52 -6.08 -2.06
N ASN A 117 19.32 -5.17 -3.00
CA ASN A 117 19.18 -5.47 -4.43
C ASN A 117 20.53 -5.39 -5.19
N GLY A 118 21.65 -5.20 -4.49
CA GLY A 118 22.98 -5.16 -5.08
C GLY A 118 23.41 -3.81 -5.65
N PHE A 119 22.68 -2.73 -5.36
CA PHE A 119 23.01 -1.39 -5.85
C PHE A 119 23.90 -0.65 -4.87
N GLU A 120 24.95 -0.04 -5.39
CA GLU A 120 25.77 0.93 -4.68
C GLU A 120 25.27 2.34 -5.02
N VAL A 121 24.63 2.97 -4.04
CA VAL A 121 24.06 4.31 -4.18
C VAL A 121 25.16 5.32 -3.91
N THR A 122 25.55 6.07 -4.91
CA THR A 122 26.56 7.12 -4.81
C THR A 122 26.00 8.40 -4.20
N LYS A 123 24.73 8.73 -4.50
CA LYS A 123 24.07 9.92 -3.98
C LYS A 123 22.56 9.72 -3.83
N ILE A 124 22.01 10.18 -2.73
CA ILE A 124 20.57 10.36 -2.53
C ILE A 124 20.30 11.85 -2.46
N PHE A 125 19.50 12.35 -3.40
CA PHE A 125 19.21 13.79 -3.45
C PHE A 125 18.33 14.22 -2.30
N GLY A 126 18.74 15.29 -1.64
CA GLY A 126 18.03 15.86 -0.50
C GLY A 126 18.42 15.26 0.86
N GLU A 127 19.25 14.22 0.89
CA GLU A 127 19.74 13.63 2.13
C GLU A 127 20.65 14.59 2.92
N ASP A 128 21.47 15.37 2.22
CA ASP A 128 22.36 16.40 2.75
C ASP A 128 21.59 17.58 3.39
N LYS A 129 20.32 17.72 3.05
CA LYS A 129 19.39 18.75 3.58
C LYS A 129 18.37 18.19 4.55
N CYS A 130 18.55 16.93 4.94
CA CYS A 130 17.70 16.30 5.93
C CYS A 130 18.01 16.90 7.30
N ASN A 131 17.02 17.57 7.89
CA ASN A 131 17.10 18.01 9.28
C ASN A 131 16.48 16.94 10.16
N GLU A 132 17.27 16.31 10.99
CA GLU A 132 16.80 15.45 12.05
C GLU A 132 16.71 16.28 13.35
N LEU A 133 15.50 16.38 13.88
CA LEU A 133 15.23 16.98 15.18
C LEU A 133 14.79 15.85 16.10
N SER A 134 15.50 15.65 17.18
CA SER A 134 15.13 14.68 18.22
C SER A 134 14.64 15.42 19.45
N TYR A 135 13.50 15.03 19.97
CA TYR A 135 12.94 15.51 21.21
C TYR A 135 12.43 14.33 22.02
N GLU A 136 13.03 14.09 23.18
CA GLU A 136 12.78 12.91 24.02
C GLU A 136 12.98 11.59 23.23
N GLU A 137 11.91 10.81 23.06
CA GLU A 137 11.92 9.54 22.32
C GLU A 137 11.47 9.71 20.85
N GLU A 138 11.13 10.93 20.42
CA GLU A 138 10.65 11.22 19.08
C GLU A 138 11.77 11.74 18.18
N VAL A 139 11.83 11.24 16.95
CA VAL A 139 12.75 11.72 15.91
C VAL A 139 11.92 12.25 14.75
N LEU A 140 12.02 13.54 14.48
CA LEU A 140 11.44 14.17 13.32
C LEU A 140 12.49 14.26 12.21
N THR A 141 12.20 13.59 11.09
CA THR A 141 13.04 13.67 9.88
C THR A 141 12.33 14.47 8.81
N VAL A 142 12.92 15.56 8.37
CA VAL A 142 12.43 16.38 7.26
C VAL A 142 13.18 15.97 5.99
N PHE A 143 12.45 15.63 4.92
CA PHE A 143 13.04 15.23 3.64
C PHE A 143 12.32 15.91 2.46
N LYS A 144 13.04 16.05 1.34
CA LYS A 144 12.52 16.66 0.12
C LYS A 144 12.43 15.60 -0.98
N PRO A 145 11.24 15.03 -1.26
CA PRO A 145 11.06 14.08 -2.35
C PRO A 145 11.14 14.77 -3.71
N PHE A 146 11.49 14.03 -4.75
CA PHE A 146 11.38 14.45 -6.15
C PHE A 146 9.91 14.69 -6.51
N CYS A 147 9.03 13.76 -6.15
CA CYS A 147 7.59 13.95 -6.21
C CYS A 147 6.88 13.14 -5.14
N VAL A 148 5.64 13.50 -4.87
CA VAL A 148 4.71 12.73 -4.03
C VAL A 148 3.50 12.39 -4.86
N SER A 149 3.10 11.13 -4.84
CA SER A 149 1.89 10.64 -5.51
C SER A 149 0.97 9.95 -4.53
N GLN A 150 -0.32 9.97 -4.83
CA GLN A 150 -1.32 9.21 -4.09
C GLN A 150 -2.08 8.31 -5.04
N SER A 151 -2.16 7.03 -4.69
CA SER A 151 -3.07 6.10 -5.32
C SER A 151 -4.07 5.60 -4.29
N PHE A 152 -5.30 5.35 -4.70
CA PHE A 152 -6.33 4.86 -3.80
C PHE A 152 -7.24 3.86 -4.51
N ASN A 153 -7.68 2.89 -3.74
CA ASN A 153 -8.73 1.96 -4.12
C ASN A 153 -9.75 1.86 -2.98
N TYR A 154 -10.74 0.98 -3.12
CA TYR A 154 -11.82 0.84 -2.14
C TYR A 154 -11.37 0.52 -0.70
N ASN A 155 -10.16 0.01 -0.52
CA ASN A 155 -9.68 -0.50 0.77
C ASN A 155 -8.44 0.23 1.31
N ASN A 156 -7.60 0.79 0.44
CA ASN A 156 -6.32 1.36 0.80
C ASN A 156 -6.09 2.70 0.11
N SER A 157 -5.39 3.59 0.79
CA SER A 157 -4.76 4.78 0.22
C SER A 157 -3.25 4.65 0.39
N ILE A 158 -2.52 4.75 -0.70
CA ILE A 158 -1.06 4.64 -0.72
C ILE A 158 -0.51 6.02 -1.05
N ILE A 159 0.32 6.56 -0.16
CA ILE A 159 1.10 7.76 -0.41
C ILE A 159 2.51 7.32 -0.73
N SER A 160 3.00 7.67 -1.91
CA SER A 160 4.34 7.30 -2.38
C SER A 160 5.21 8.53 -2.50
N SER A 161 6.34 8.53 -1.81
CA SER A 161 7.40 9.53 -1.95
C SER A 161 8.47 8.98 -2.89
N THR A 162 8.69 9.64 -4.03
CA THR A 162 9.74 9.27 -4.98
C THR A 162 10.99 10.08 -4.68
N ILE A 163 12.10 9.41 -4.46
CA ILE A 163 13.40 10.01 -4.15
C ILE A 163 14.34 9.75 -5.31
N LEU A 164 15.00 10.81 -5.78
CA LEU A 164 16.01 10.71 -6.82
C LEU A 164 17.32 10.18 -6.23
N CYS A 165 17.89 9.16 -6.87
CA CYS A 165 19.13 8.53 -6.48
C CYS A 165 20.08 8.40 -7.67
N GLU A 166 21.36 8.66 -7.48
CA GLU A 166 22.43 8.29 -8.42
C GLU A 166 23.03 6.96 -7.97
N VAL A 167 23.25 6.08 -8.92
CA VAL A 167 23.87 4.78 -8.70
C VAL A 167 24.97 4.55 -9.72
N ASP A 168 26.01 3.83 -9.30
CA ASP A 168 27.05 3.40 -10.23
C ASP A 168 26.49 2.36 -11.19
N SER A 169 26.45 2.71 -12.48
CA SER A 169 25.93 1.85 -13.54
C SER A 169 26.78 0.59 -13.77
N ALA A 170 28.05 0.61 -13.39
CA ALA A 170 28.98 -0.52 -13.58
C ALA A 170 28.71 -1.70 -12.65
N ASN A 171 27.99 -1.48 -11.53
CA ASN A 171 27.82 -2.47 -10.46
C ASN A 171 26.41 -3.06 -10.38
N VAL A 172 25.56 -2.89 -11.39
CA VAL A 172 24.21 -3.48 -11.41
C VAL A 172 24.32 -4.99 -11.61
N LYS A 173 24.29 -5.73 -10.51
CA LYS A 173 24.25 -7.20 -10.53
C LYS A 173 22.81 -7.67 -10.57
N ASN A 174 22.41 -8.35 -11.63
CA ASN A 174 21.11 -9.03 -11.75
C ASN A 174 21.10 -10.35 -10.93
N ASP A 175 21.49 -10.28 -9.67
CA ASP A 175 21.63 -11.46 -8.81
C ASP A 175 20.35 -11.81 -8.03
N SER A 176 19.27 -11.05 -8.21
CA SER A 176 18.01 -11.34 -7.52
C SER A 176 17.11 -12.24 -8.38
N ASN A 177 16.85 -13.45 -7.91
CA ASN A 177 15.87 -14.38 -8.50
C ASN A 177 14.43 -13.81 -8.60
N LYS A 178 14.21 -12.58 -8.16
CA LYS A 178 12.88 -11.97 -8.05
C LYS A 178 12.62 -10.89 -9.08
N TYR A 179 13.61 -10.07 -9.42
CA TYR A 179 13.47 -8.95 -10.33
C TYR A 179 14.62 -8.92 -11.31
N ASP A 180 14.33 -8.59 -12.57
CA ASP A 180 15.32 -8.16 -13.53
C ASP A 180 15.34 -6.64 -13.56
N PHE A 181 16.53 -6.08 -13.71
CA PHE A 181 16.74 -4.64 -13.77
C PHE A 181 17.21 -4.27 -15.17
N LYS A 182 16.66 -3.19 -15.71
CA LYS A 182 16.98 -2.70 -17.05
C LYS A 182 17.17 -1.19 -17.02
N TRP A 183 18.29 -0.74 -17.60
CA TRP A 183 18.49 0.65 -17.92
C TRP A 183 17.70 1.04 -19.15
N VAL A 184 16.92 2.10 -19.04
CA VAL A 184 16.09 2.64 -20.12
C VAL A 184 16.49 4.09 -20.33
N CYS A 185 16.74 4.48 -21.60
CA CYS A 185 16.98 5.86 -21.96
C CYS A 185 15.76 6.73 -21.62
N THR A 186 16.00 7.91 -21.09
CA THR A 186 14.92 8.85 -20.72
C THR A 186 14.06 9.26 -21.90
N ASP A 187 14.65 9.38 -23.10
CA ASP A 187 13.91 9.71 -24.31
C ASP A 187 13.01 8.56 -24.77
N ASP A 188 13.49 7.31 -24.68
CA ASP A 188 12.68 6.13 -25.00
C ASP A 188 11.50 5.99 -24.01
N LEU A 189 11.75 6.22 -22.71
CA LEU A 189 10.71 6.18 -21.70
C LEU A 189 9.63 7.24 -21.97
N ARG A 190 10.02 8.44 -22.39
CA ARG A 190 9.11 9.52 -22.77
C ARG A 190 8.24 9.15 -23.97
N ALA A 191 8.81 8.51 -24.99
CA ALA A 191 8.08 8.02 -26.15
C ALA A 191 7.06 6.95 -25.74
N MET A 192 7.44 5.98 -24.91
CA MET A 192 6.55 4.93 -24.40
C MET A 192 5.36 5.49 -23.61
N LEU A 193 5.54 6.57 -22.85
CA LEU A 193 4.46 7.19 -22.07
C LEU A 193 3.46 7.97 -22.95
N VAL A 194 3.89 8.50 -24.09
CA VAL A 194 3.01 9.23 -25.02
C VAL A 194 2.11 8.28 -25.81
N ASP A 195 2.59 7.09 -26.13
CA ASP A 195 1.82 6.08 -26.90
C ASP A 195 0.68 5.42 -26.09
N HIS A 196 0.63 5.67 -24.78
CA HIS A 196 -0.40 5.13 -23.86
C HIS A 196 -1.42 6.17 -23.36
N GLN A 197 -1.43 7.38 -23.93
CA GLN A 197 -2.48 8.40 -23.70
C GLN A 197 -3.52 8.38 -24.80
#